data_ed6ed356966dd95b1d9920294f3ed414
#
_entry.id   ed6ed356966dd95b1d9920294f3ed414
#
_cell.length_a   1.000
_cell.length_b   1.000
_cell.length_c   1.000
_cell.angle_alpha   90.00
_cell.angle_beta   90.00
_cell.angle_gamma   90.00
#
_symmetry.space_group_name_H-M   'P 1'
#
loop_
_entity.id
_entity.type
_entity.pdbx_description
1 polymer ?
#
loop_
_entity_poly.entity_id
_entity_poly.type
_entity_poly.pdbx_seq_one_letter_code
_entity_poly.pdbx_strand_id
1 'polypeptide(L)'
;DAFERCYRKLSECVEATKGLVLTSGNKVIEAPYFAVSAGHTRNAADAFGKESVSYLKSVESKQDIESEEYLYVEFLDIAGFVADCNAAFPEAGLTAEGINDQIEVLTRDEAEYVGEIRLGAKTVGGEEFRKALKLRSACFTIKEVEGKLRIVTKGVGHGVGLSQYGAEYL
;
A
#
# COMPACT_ATOMS: atom_id res chain seq x y z
N ASP A 1 7.65 13.81 29.43
CA ASP A 1 6.48 13.90 28.55
C ASP A 1 6.47 12.78 27.49
N ALA A 2 5.54 12.79 26.54
CA ALA A 2 5.44 11.76 25.52
C ALA A 2 6.66 11.74 24.58
N PHE A 3 7.16 12.92 24.21
CA PHE A 3 8.35 13.07 23.37
C PHE A 3 9.59 12.46 24.04
N GLU A 4 9.83 12.77 25.31
CA GLU A 4 10.98 12.21 26.04
C GLU A 4 10.95 10.70 26.17
N ARG A 5 9.75 10.11 26.37
CA ARG A 5 9.58 8.65 26.39
C ARG A 5 9.92 8.03 25.04
N CYS A 6 9.39 8.59 23.95
CA CYS A 6 9.67 8.11 22.59
C CYS A 6 11.16 8.24 22.25
N TYR A 7 11.76 9.40 22.54
CA TYR A 7 13.17 9.66 22.29
C TYR A 7 14.06 8.67 23.03
N ARG A 8 13.80 8.43 24.33
CA ARG A 8 14.55 7.47 25.14
C ARG A 8 14.44 6.05 24.57
N LYS A 9 13.20 5.59 24.28
CA LYS A 9 12.97 4.25 23.71
C LYS A 9 13.70 4.07 22.37
N LEU A 10 13.63 5.07 21.49
CA LEU A 10 14.34 5.03 20.21
C LEU A 10 15.86 5.00 20.40
N SER A 11 16.39 5.83 21.32
CA SER A 11 17.83 5.86 21.61
C SER A 11 18.32 4.51 22.18
N GLU A 12 17.57 3.90 23.09
CA GLU A 12 17.86 2.57 23.62
C GLU A 12 17.87 1.50 22.52
N CYS A 13 16.89 1.52 21.61
CA CYS A 13 16.82 0.60 20.47
C CYS A 13 18.02 0.78 19.51
N VAL A 14 18.40 2.02 19.20
CA VAL A 14 19.53 2.33 18.31
C VAL A 14 20.85 1.85 18.94
N GLU A 15 21.09 2.08 20.23
CA GLU A 15 22.29 1.61 20.91
C GLU A 15 22.33 0.06 21.01
N ALA A 16 21.19 -0.59 21.30
CA ALA A 16 21.10 -2.04 21.39
C ALA A 16 21.35 -2.75 20.03
N THR A 17 21.06 -2.08 18.92
CA THR A 17 21.24 -2.63 17.56
C THR A 17 22.45 -2.08 16.83
N LYS A 18 23.27 -1.28 17.49
CA LYS A 18 24.44 -0.63 16.92
C LYS A 18 25.42 -1.65 16.29
N GLY A 19 25.71 -1.47 15.00
CA GLY A 19 26.57 -2.36 14.25
C GLY A 19 25.93 -3.68 13.81
N LEU A 20 24.65 -3.93 14.16
CA LEU A 20 23.89 -5.06 13.67
C LEU A 20 23.26 -4.71 12.31
N VAL A 21 23.32 -5.65 11.39
CA VAL A 21 22.70 -5.54 10.06
C VAL A 21 22.00 -6.85 9.71
N LEU A 22 20.92 -6.76 8.96
CA LEU A 22 20.26 -7.94 8.41
C LEU A 22 21.02 -8.42 7.18
N THR A 23 21.20 -9.74 7.08
CA THR A 23 21.89 -10.38 5.96
C THR A 23 21.08 -11.50 5.35
N SER A 24 21.25 -11.73 4.06
CA SER A 24 20.80 -12.92 3.35
C SER A 24 21.95 -13.45 2.49
N GLY A 25 22.33 -14.74 2.67
CA GLY A 25 23.46 -15.33 1.97
C GLY A 25 24.77 -14.54 2.12
N ASN A 26 25.11 -14.09 3.32
CA ASN A 26 26.30 -13.30 3.68
C ASN A 26 26.37 -11.88 3.02
N LYS A 27 25.27 -11.38 2.47
CA LYS A 27 25.16 -10.01 1.95
C LYS A 27 24.22 -9.20 2.82
N VAL A 28 24.59 -7.95 3.10
CA VAL A 28 23.67 -6.99 3.75
C VAL A 28 22.48 -6.78 2.84
N ILE A 29 21.28 -6.79 3.41
CA ILE A 29 20.05 -6.67 2.69
C ILE A 29 19.36 -5.31 2.91
N GLU A 30 18.53 -4.90 1.94
CA GLU A 30 17.51 -3.88 2.18
C GLU A 30 16.41 -4.48 3.06
N ALA A 31 16.02 -3.76 4.11
CA ALA A 31 14.99 -4.17 5.05
C ALA A 31 13.83 -3.17 5.01
N PRO A 32 12.99 -3.18 3.97
CA PRO A 32 11.83 -2.29 3.89
C PRO A 32 10.83 -2.64 4.98
N TYR A 33 10.12 -1.63 5.45
CA TYR A 33 9.04 -1.77 6.42
C TYR A 33 7.87 -0.85 6.05
N PHE A 34 6.71 -1.15 6.61
CA PHE A 34 5.47 -0.40 6.39
C PHE A 34 4.58 -0.54 7.63
N ALA A 35 3.50 0.25 7.72
CA ALA A 35 2.74 0.33 8.96
C ALA A 35 1.87 -0.91 9.20
N VAL A 36 0.96 -1.26 8.27
CA VAL A 36 -0.04 -2.34 8.44
C VAL A 36 -0.23 -3.06 7.11
N SER A 37 -0.14 -4.39 7.07
CA SER A 37 -0.43 -5.18 5.86
C SER A 37 -1.93 -5.33 5.60
N ALA A 38 -2.27 -5.82 4.42
CA ALA A 38 -3.64 -6.23 4.10
C ALA A 38 -3.97 -7.66 4.58
N GLY A 39 -3.22 -8.19 5.56
CA GLY A 39 -3.31 -9.56 6.08
C GLY A 39 -2.18 -10.46 5.60
N HIS A 40 -1.50 -10.06 4.53
CA HIS A 40 -0.29 -10.66 3.98
C HIS A 40 0.68 -9.57 3.54
N THR A 41 1.98 -9.83 3.67
CA THR A 41 3.00 -9.02 3.01
C THR A 41 3.06 -9.34 1.53
N ARG A 42 3.76 -8.53 0.73
CA ARG A 42 3.89 -8.71 -0.73
C ARG A 42 5.26 -9.22 -1.10
N ASN A 43 5.35 -9.93 -2.22
CA ASN A 43 6.63 -10.17 -2.88
C ASN A 43 7.20 -8.84 -3.42
N ALA A 44 8.52 -8.68 -3.34
CA ALA A 44 9.18 -7.49 -3.89
C ALA A 44 9.03 -7.38 -5.41
N ALA A 45 8.92 -8.50 -6.11
CA ALA A 45 8.68 -8.56 -7.55
C ALA A 45 7.36 -7.86 -7.92
N ASP A 46 6.28 -8.17 -7.17
CA ASP A 46 4.95 -7.65 -7.45
C ASP A 46 4.83 -6.14 -7.15
N ALA A 47 5.51 -5.69 -6.09
CA ALA A 47 5.41 -4.31 -5.65
C ALA A 47 6.39 -3.36 -6.34
N PHE A 48 7.60 -3.83 -6.65
CA PHE A 48 8.72 -2.98 -7.11
C PHE A 48 9.35 -3.45 -8.42
N GLY A 49 8.87 -4.55 -9.03
CA GLY A 49 9.47 -5.14 -10.22
C GLY A 49 10.89 -5.71 -10.00
N LYS A 50 11.25 -6.00 -8.74
CA LYS A 50 12.59 -6.46 -8.37
C LYS A 50 12.62 -7.98 -8.22
N GLU A 51 12.63 -8.72 -9.30
CA GLU A 51 12.63 -10.20 -9.30
C GLU A 51 13.80 -10.85 -8.53
N SER A 52 14.93 -10.14 -8.40
CA SER A 52 16.13 -10.68 -7.76
C SER A 52 16.12 -10.68 -6.22
N VAL A 53 15.07 -10.19 -5.57
CA VAL A 53 15.03 -10.05 -4.10
C VAL A 53 14.28 -11.23 -3.47
N SER A 54 14.94 -12.39 -3.46
CA SER A 54 14.34 -13.66 -3.04
C SER A 54 13.96 -13.77 -1.56
N TYR A 55 14.49 -12.90 -0.71
CA TYR A 55 14.18 -12.86 0.72
C TYR A 55 12.94 -12.00 1.07
N LEU A 56 12.45 -11.16 0.15
CA LEU A 56 11.23 -10.36 0.32
C LEU A 56 10.06 -11.07 -0.35
N LYS A 57 9.53 -12.07 0.34
CA LYS A 57 8.39 -12.87 -0.10
C LYS A 57 7.12 -12.52 0.67
N SER A 58 5.98 -12.82 0.07
CA SER A 58 4.69 -12.76 0.73
C SER A 58 4.66 -13.75 1.91
N VAL A 59 4.26 -13.25 3.06
CA VAL A 59 4.00 -14.04 4.27
C VAL A 59 2.71 -13.56 4.92
N GLU A 60 2.04 -14.45 5.62
CA GLU A 60 0.84 -14.12 6.39
C GLU A 60 1.18 -13.21 7.57
N SER A 61 0.35 -12.19 7.80
CA SER A 61 0.43 -11.24 8.91
C SER A 61 -0.98 -11.00 9.47
N LYS A 62 -1.53 -12.04 10.12
CA LYS A 62 -2.93 -12.04 10.62
C LYS A 62 -3.20 -10.94 11.64
N GLN A 63 -2.22 -10.63 12.46
CA GLN A 63 -2.34 -9.63 13.52
C GLN A 63 -2.69 -8.25 12.96
N ASP A 64 -2.24 -7.94 11.74
CA ASP A 64 -2.50 -6.67 11.09
C ASP A 64 -4.01 -6.41 10.89
N ILE A 65 -4.82 -7.46 10.80
CA ILE A 65 -6.28 -7.36 10.62
C ILE A 65 -6.96 -6.76 11.87
N GLU A 66 -6.34 -6.87 13.03
CA GLU A 66 -6.83 -6.33 14.30
C GLU A 66 -6.48 -4.85 14.49
N SER A 67 -5.63 -4.28 13.62
CA SER A 67 -5.28 -2.87 13.67
C SER A 67 -6.49 -1.98 13.37
N GLU A 68 -6.68 -0.94 14.16
CA GLU A 68 -7.69 0.11 13.88
C GLU A 68 -7.45 0.80 12.52
N GLU A 69 -6.21 0.76 12.01
CA GLU A 69 -5.83 1.31 10.72
C GLU A 69 -5.96 0.32 9.56
N TYR A 70 -6.35 -0.94 9.83
CA TYR A 70 -6.43 -1.99 8.81
C TYR A 70 -7.41 -1.67 7.69
N LEU A 71 -8.58 -1.13 8.02
CA LEU A 71 -9.63 -0.84 7.07
C LEU A 71 -9.94 0.66 7.07
N TYR A 72 -9.85 1.27 5.89
CA TYR A 72 -10.23 2.66 5.71
C TYR A 72 -11.23 2.80 4.57
N VAL A 73 -12.31 3.53 4.82
CA VAL A 73 -13.37 3.79 3.84
C VAL A 73 -13.48 5.29 3.64
N GLU A 74 -13.41 5.72 2.41
CA GLU A 74 -13.64 7.12 2.03
C GLU A 74 -14.66 7.22 0.90
N PHE A 75 -15.36 8.34 0.88
CA PHE A 75 -16.31 8.68 -0.18
C PHE A 75 -15.84 9.95 -0.87
N LEU A 76 -15.55 9.84 -2.14
CA LEU A 76 -15.09 10.94 -2.98
C LEU A 76 -16.22 11.42 -3.89
N ASP A 77 -16.27 12.72 -4.11
CA ASP A 77 -17.07 13.29 -5.19
C ASP A 77 -16.54 12.85 -6.54
N ILE A 78 -17.42 12.43 -7.45
CA ILE A 78 -17.01 11.88 -8.74
C ILE A 78 -16.26 12.93 -9.57
N ALA A 79 -16.72 14.18 -9.57
CA ALA A 79 -16.08 15.25 -10.35
C ALA A 79 -14.67 15.56 -9.83
N GLY A 80 -14.49 15.59 -8.49
CA GLY A 80 -13.19 15.74 -7.84
C GLY A 80 -12.24 14.59 -8.18
N PHE A 81 -12.71 13.35 -8.06
CA PHE A 81 -11.92 12.18 -8.41
C PHE A 81 -11.48 12.20 -9.89
N VAL A 82 -12.39 12.52 -10.81
CA VAL A 82 -12.09 12.64 -12.24
C VAL A 82 -11.03 13.71 -12.51
N ALA A 83 -11.15 14.87 -11.83
CA ALA A 83 -10.18 15.95 -11.96
C ALA A 83 -8.79 15.51 -11.47
N ASP A 84 -8.70 14.88 -10.29
CA ASP A 84 -7.44 14.40 -9.72
C ASP A 84 -6.79 13.30 -10.57
N CYS A 85 -7.60 12.35 -11.07
CA CYS A 85 -7.10 11.29 -11.95
C CYS A 85 -6.60 11.86 -13.29
N ASN A 86 -7.34 12.76 -13.93
CA ASN A 86 -6.91 13.35 -15.20
C ASN A 86 -5.70 14.28 -15.03
N ALA A 87 -5.55 14.92 -13.88
CA ALA A 87 -4.35 15.71 -13.57
C ALA A 87 -3.11 14.81 -13.42
N ALA A 88 -3.25 13.66 -12.74
CA ALA A 88 -2.17 12.70 -12.56
C ALA A 88 -1.89 11.87 -13.83
N PHE A 89 -2.94 11.54 -14.57
CA PHE A 89 -2.91 10.67 -15.76
C PHE A 89 -3.69 11.31 -16.92
N PRO A 90 -3.13 12.32 -17.60
CA PRO A 90 -3.86 13.08 -18.63
C PRO A 90 -4.41 12.23 -19.78
N GLU A 91 -3.75 11.10 -20.09
CA GLU A 91 -4.17 10.17 -21.14
C GLU A 91 -5.37 9.29 -20.73
N ALA A 92 -5.77 9.30 -19.45
CA ALA A 92 -6.92 8.53 -18.97
C ALA A 92 -8.22 9.04 -19.60
N GLY A 93 -8.39 10.36 -19.69
CA GLY A 93 -9.54 10.99 -20.31
C GLY A 93 -10.86 10.65 -19.61
N LEU A 94 -10.84 10.50 -18.28
CA LEU A 94 -12.02 10.16 -17.49
C LEU A 94 -13.09 11.24 -17.56
N THR A 95 -14.34 10.83 -17.54
CA THR A 95 -15.51 11.69 -17.43
C THR A 95 -16.39 11.26 -16.26
N ALA A 96 -17.18 12.17 -15.69
CA ALA A 96 -18.07 11.83 -14.58
C ALA A 96 -19.22 10.91 -15.01
N GLU A 97 -19.66 11.02 -16.27
CA GLU A 97 -20.72 10.17 -16.81
C GLU A 97 -20.18 8.76 -17.07
N GLY A 98 -20.87 7.75 -16.54
CA GLY A 98 -20.48 6.34 -16.70
C GLY A 98 -19.14 5.98 -16.07
N ILE A 99 -18.76 6.63 -14.97
CA ILE A 99 -17.45 6.47 -14.33
C ILE A 99 -17.13 5.00 -13.98
N ASN A 100 -18.13 4.21 -13.63
CA ASN A 100 -17.93 2.79 -13.29
C ASN A 100 -17.38 1.97 -14.46
N ASP A 101 -17.76 2.28 -15.69
CA ASP A 101 -17.32 1.57 -16.89
C ASP A 101 -15.91 2.01 -17.33
N GLN A 102 -15.42 3.10 -16.76
CA GLN A 102 -14.12 3.68 -17.06
C GLN A 102 -13.02 3.24 -16.07
N ILE A 103 -13.40 2.59 -14.96
CA ILE A 103 -12.45 2.15 -13.93
C ILE A 103 -12.56 0.63 -13.77
N GLU A 104 -11.44 -0.07 -13.97
CA GLU A 104 -11.38 -1.53 -13.82
C GLU A 104 -10.05 -1.99 -13.24
N VAL A 105 -10.09 -2.73 -12.14
CA VAL A 105 -8.90 -3.43 -11.62
C VAL A 105 -8.64 -4.63 -12.51
N LEU A 106 -7.52 -4.62 -13.21
CA LEU A 106 -7.15 -5.67 -14.18
C LEU A 106 -6.44 -6.83 -13.51
N THR A 107 -5.51 -6.55 -12.60
CA THR A 107 -4.72 -7.58 -11.92
C THR A 107 -4.58 -7.29 -10.43
N ARG A 108 -4.40 -8.38 -9.66
CA ARG A 108 -3.99 -8.33 -8.26
C ARG A 108 -2.87 -9.33 -8.03
N ASP A 109 -1.99 -9.02 -7.08
CA ASP A 109 -1.01 -9.98 -6.60
C ASP A 109 -1.62 -10.98 -5.59
N GLU A 110 -0.82 -11.94 -5.12
CA GLU A 110 -1.26 -12.96 -4.15
C GLU A 110 -1.72 -12.38 -2.81
N ALA A 111 -1.27 -11.18 -2.46
CA ALA A 111 -1.65 -10.46 -1.25
C ALA A 111 -2.82 -9.48 -1.48
N GLU A 112 -3.56 -9.63 -2.59
CA GLU A 112 -4.74 -8.85 -2.98
C GLU A 112 -4.46 -7.36 -3.31
N TYR A 113 -3.20 -6.94 -3.38
CA TYR A 113 -2.89 -5.58 -3.83
C TYR A 113 -3.08 -5.46 -5.34
N VAL A 114 -3.58 -4.33 -5.78
CA VAL A 114 -3.77 -4.02 -7.20
C VAL A 114 -2.42 -3.96 -7.89
N GLY A 115 -2.23 -4.79 -8.90
CA GLY A 115 -1.10 -4.75 -9.80
C GLY A 115 -1.31 -3.69 -10.87
N GLU A 116 -2.41 -3.81 -11.61
CA GLU A 116 -2.79 -2.88 -12.70
C GLU A 116 -4.25 -2.48 -12.58
N ILE A 117 -4.52 -1.22 -12.91
CA ILE A 117 -5.85 -0.62 -12.99
C ILE A 117 -5.99 0.13 -14.31
N ARG A 118 -7.11 -0.08 -15.01
CA ARG A 118 -7.50 0.69 -16.20
C ARG A 118 -8.30 1.93 -15.76
N LEU A 119 -7.92 3.07 -16.29
CA LEU A 119 -8.56 4.37 -16.09
C LEU A 119 -8.87 4.94 -17.47
N GLY A 120 -10.11 4.82 -17.93
CA GLY A 120 -10.50 5.22 -19.28
C GLY A 120 -9.64 4.54 -20.33
N ALA A 121 -8.86 5.33 -21.08
CA ALA A 121 -7.97 4.85 -22.14
C ALA A 121 -6.59 4.39 -21.64
N LYS A 122 -6.24 4.61 -20.35
CA LYS A 122 -4.90 4.32 -19.80
C LYS A 122 -4.92 3.20 -18.77
N THR A 123 -3.92 2.34 -18.81
CA THR A 123 -3.59 1.38 -17.73
C THR A 123 -2.40 1.92 -16.93
N VAL A 124 -2.51 1.88 -15.61
CA VAL A 124 -1.46 2.33 -14.68
C VAL A 124 -1.24 1.28 -13.60
N GLY A 125 -0.06 1.30 -12.97
CA GLY A 125 0.25 0.43 -11.85
C GLY A 125 -0.51 0.81 -10.59
N GLY A 126 -0.92 -0.18 -9.77
CA GLY A 126 -1.64 0.06 -8.52
C GLY A 126 -0.88 0.94 -7.53
N GLU A 127 0.43 0.79 -7.43
CA GLU A 127 1.28 1.65 -6.60
C GLU A 127 1.41 3.09 -7.15
N GLU A 128 1.42 3.25 -8.46
CA GLU A 128 1.40 4.55 -9.10
C GLU A 128 0.08 5.27 -8.84
N PHE A 129 -1.03 4.57 -9.03
CA PHE A 129 -2.37 5.07 -8.72
C PHE A 129 -2.52 5.43 -7.23
N ARG A 130 -2.08 4.54 -6.33
CA ARG A 130 -2.08 4.79 -4.88
C ARG A 130 -1.38 6.11 -4.51
N LYS A 131 -0.19 6.33 -5.08
CA LYS A 131 0.62 7.54 -4.82
C LYS A 131 -0.05 8.80 -5.36
N ALA A 132 -0.58 8.72 -6.57
CA ALA A 132 -1.25 9.85 -7.24
C ALA A 132 -2.49 10.30 -6.45
N LEU A 133 -3.31 9.36 -5.99
CA LEU A 133 -4.55 9.63 -5.24
C LEU A 133 -4.35 9.66 -3.73
N LYS A 134 -3.12 9.49 -3.24
CA LYS A 134 -2.76 9.48 -1.81
C LYS A 134 -3.50 8.42 -1.00
N LEU A 135 -3.83 7.29 -1.62
CA LEU A 135 -4.47 6.18 -0.92
C LEU A 135 -3.52 5.54 0.09
N ARG A 136 -4.06 5.01 1.17
CA ARG A 136 -3.29 4.41 2.27
C ARG A 136 -2.48 3.19 1.82
N SER A 137 -3.04 2.36 0.93
CA SER A 137 -2.36 1.20 0.34
C SER A 137 -2.83 0.97 -1.11
N ALA A 138 -2.14 0.11 -1.84
CA ALA A 138 -2.60 -0.37 -3.14
C ALA A 138 -3.57 -1.58 -3.02
N CYS A 139 -3.90 -2.03 -1.81
CA CYS A 139 -4.97 -3.00 -1.60
C CYS A 139 -6.30 -2.27 -1.44
N PHE A 140 -6.93 -1.93 -2.56
CA PHE A 140 -8.15 -1.14 -2.56
C PHE A 140 -9.24 -1.72 -3.48
N THR A 141 -10.48 -1.28 -3.24
CA THR A 141 -11.62 -1.43 -4.14
C THR A 141 -12.28 -0.07 -4.35
N ILE A 142 -12.82 0.16 -5.54
CA ILE A 142 -13.54 1.38 -5.92
C ILE A 142 -14.91 0.97 -6.42
N LYS A 143 -15.97 1.61 -5.91
CA LYS A 143 -17.36 1.40 -6.38
C LYS A 143 -18.13 2.69 -6.24
N GLU A 144 -18.97 2.98 -7.22
CA GLU A 144 -19.97 4.03 -7.07
C GLU A 144 -21.09 3.59 -6.12
N VAL A 145 -21.42 4.45 -5.18
CA VAL A 145 -22.50 4.27 -4.21
C VAL A 145 -23.19 5.62 -4.03
N GLU A 146 -24.46 5.70 -4.36
CA GLU A 146 -25.30 6.89 -4.14
C GLU A 146 -24.69 8.18 -4.76
N GLY A 147 -24.13 8.08 -5.97
CA GLY A 147 -23.55 9.22 -6.69
C GLY A 147 -22.17 9.68 -6.17
N LYS A 148 -21.51 8.86 -5.36
CA LYS A 148 -20.13 9.06 -4.89
C LYS A 148 -19.29 7.83 -5.18
N LEU A 149 -17.99 7.98 -5.29
CA LEU A 149 -17.07 6.87 -5.32
C LEU A 149 -16.68 6.47 -3.89
N ARG A 150 -17.07 5.26 -3.49
CA ARG A 150 -16.58 4.63 -2.27
C ARG A 150 -15.28 3.91 -2.55
N ILE A 151 -14.19 4.36 -1.92
CA ILE A 151 -12.91 3.67 -1.94
C ILE A 151 -12.71 2.99 -0.60
N VAL A 152 -12.43 1.70 -0.63
CA VAL A 152 -12.07 0.90 0.55
C VAL A 152 -10.63 0.46 0.39
N THR A 153 -9.76 0.85 1.32
CA THR A 153 -8.36 0.40 1.38
C THR A 153 -8.14 -0.50 2.60
N LYS A 154 -7.33 -1.55 2.42
CA LYS A 154 -6.85 -2.43 3.48
C LYS A 154 -5.36 -2.22 3.68
N GLY A 155 -4.95 -2.07 4.94
CA GLY A 155 -3.56 -1.83 5.33
C GLY A 155 -3.07 -0.42 5.02
N VAL A 156 -1.83 -0.14 5.43
CA VAL A 156 -1.15 1.16 5.30
C VAL A 156 0.29 0.93 4.84
N GLY A 157 0.61 1.46 3.66
CA GLY A 157 1.95 1.38 3.06
C GLY A 157 2.02 0.45 1.85
N HIS A 158 3.24 0.10 1.46
CA HIS A 158 3.52 -0.68 0.24
C HIS A 158 3.41 -2.20 0.42
N GLY A 159 3.33 -2.68 1.67
CA GLY A 159 3.13 -4.10 1.98
C GLY A 159 4.35 -5.01 1.85
N VAL A 160 5.56 -4.50 1.56
CA VAL A 160 6.78 -5.32 1.38
C VAL A 160 7.67 -5.28 2.62
N GLY A 161 8.14 -6.44 3.07
CA GLY A 161 9.05 -6.57 4.20
C GLY A 161 8.33 -6.62 5.55
N LEU A 162 8.78 -5.85 6.55
CA LEU A 162 8.27 -5.92 7.92
C LEU A 162 7.02 -5.05 8.10
N SER A 163 5.91 -5.65 8.57
CA SER A 163 4.80 -4.90 9.13
C SER A 163 5.18 -4.37 10.51
N GLN A 164 5.05 -3.06 10.73
CA GLN A 164 5.34 -2.46 12.04
C GLN A 164 4.32 -2.92 13.10
N TYR A 165 3.04 -2.98 12.73
CA TYR A 165 2.00 -3.48 13.62
C TYR A 165 2.20 -4.98 13.92
N GLY A 166 2.43 -5.79 12.89
CA GLY A 166 2.69 -7.23 13.07
C GLY A 166 3.95 -7.51 13.90
N ALA A 167 4.98 -6.67 13.81
CA ALA A 167 6.21 -6.81 14.58
C ALA A 167 6.01 -6.62 16.10
N GLU A 168 4.94 -5.96 16.54
CA GLU A 168 4.61 -5.80 17.96
C GLU A 168 4.24 -7.15 18.63
N TYR A 169 3.89 -8.15 17.82
CA TYR A 169 3.49 -9.49 18.28
C TYR A 169 4.60 -10.54 18.14
N LEU A 170 5.80 -10.15 17.69
CA LEU A 170 6.97 -11.02 17.56
C LEU A 170 7.85 -10.94 18.81
#